data_b06a3576b61583dcc62ae4f96716f790
#
_entry.id   b06a3576b61583dcc62ae4f96716f790
#
_cell.length_a   1.000
_cell.length_b   1.000
_cell.length_c   1.000
_cell.angle_alpha   90.00
_cell.angle_beta   90.00
_cell.angle_gamma   90.00
#
_symmetry.space_group_name_H-M   'P 1'
#
loop_
_entity.id
_entity.type
_entity.pdbx_description
1 polymer ?
#
loop_
_entity_poly.entity_id
_entity_poly.type
_entity_poly.pdbx_seq_one_letter_code
_entity_poly.pdbx_strand_id
1 'polypeptide(L)'
;MLSDEAKYRIQWALALAVIVAALRTGYILYERHEANAAFQARQQAKDVAYADADWYVSPKKLHPYDLKSAKQLIQQPVWVRAGYEFVYYSYNPSGRSVDFSHDAGLLGPLERLEIHDVMIVSSPKGRQVIAIFQKSAKTFAVPIAVQTSEDFHFYSDEMFFIEDPHDLYKHWPAEIWKSVDAHEVKVGMKELQADFAVGIGQPDGGSPGERTIHYPNGGKPLSVTYQGGKAVEITPGSSAK
;
A
#
# COMPACT_ATOMS: atom_id res chain seq x y z
N MET A 1 -51.46 45.35 -42.80
CA MET A 1 -51.87 43.93 -42.66
C MET A 1 -50.81 43.08 -43.34
N LEU A 2 -50.25 42.10 -42.62
CA LEU A 2 -49.30 41.16 -43.19
C LEU A 2 -50.06 40.26 -44.17
N SER A 3 -49.44 39.97 -45.34
CA SER A 3 -50.03 39.03 -46.30
C SER A 3 -50.11 37.60 -45.69
N ASP A 4 -51.04 36.80 -46.12
CA ASP A 4 -51.23 35.44 -45.58
C ASP A 4 -50.02 34.54 -45.83
N GLU A 5 -49.28 34.75 -46.91
CA GLU A 5 -47.97 34.12 -47.14
C GLU A 5 -46.91 34.52 -46.09
N ALA A 6 -46.88 35.80 -45.69
CA ALA A 6 -45.92 36.23 -44.67
C ALA A 6 -46.24 35.62 -43.30
N LYS A 7 -47.51 35.47 -42.96
CA LYS A 7 -47.96 34.79 -41.71
C LYS A 7 -47.54 33.30 -41.74
N TYR A 8 -47.72 32.62 -42.84
CA TYR A 8 -47.35 31.22 -43.02
C TYR A 8 -45.83 31.00 -42.88
N ARG A 9 -45.03 31.85 -43.51
CA ARG A 9 -43.55 31.81 -43.41
C ARG A 9 -43.06 32.04 -41.96
N ILE A 10 -43.68 32.96 -41.24
CA ILE A 10 -43.37 33.23 -39.84
C ILE A 10 -43.76 32.03 -38.96
N GLN A 11 -44.90 31.39 -39.20
CA GLN A 11 -45.30 30.18 -38.45
C GLN A 11 -44.31 29.00 -38.63
N TRP A 12 -43.84 28.79 -39.88
CA TRP A 12 -42.84 27.75 -40.15
C TRP A 12 -41.48 28.06 -39.52
N ALA A 13 -41.05 29.33 -39.54
CA ALA A 13 -39.81 29.75 -38.90
C ALA A 13 -39.89 29.56 -37.38
N LEU A 14 -41.04 29.89 -36.76
CA LEU A 14 -41.24 29.65 -35.32
C LEU A 14 -41.27 28.16 -35.00
N ALA A 15 -41.95 27.33 -35.80
CA ALA A 15 -41.99 25.90 -35.59
C ALA A 15 -40.60 25.27 -35.67
N LEU A 16 -39.77 25.71 -36.67
CA LEU A 16 -38.38 25.27 -36.82
C LEU A 16 -37.53 25.67 -35.60
N ALA A 17 -37.68 26.90 -35.14
CA ALA A 17 -36.96 27.41 -33.98
C ALA A 17 -37.29 26.60 -32.69
N VAL A 18 -38.57 26.23 -32.51
CA VAL A 18 -38.97 25.39 -31.38
C VAL A 18 -38.39 23.99 -31.46
N ILE A 19 -38.34 23.38 -32.67
CA ILE A 19 -37.74 22.07 -32.89
C ILE A 19 -36.24 22.11 -32.56
N VAL A 20 -35.52 23.11 -33.05
CA VAL A 20 -34.06 23.29 -32.76
C VAL A 20 -33.81 23.48 -31.27
N ALA A 21 -34.63 24.30 -30.61
CA ALA A 21 -34.54 24.51 -29.18
C ALA A 21 -34.80 23.23 -28.39
N ALA A 22 -35.80 22.43 -28.79
CA ALA A 22 -36.10 21.15 -28.15
C ALA A 22 -34.97 20.14 -28.32
N LEU A 23 -34.41 20.01 -29.52
CA LEU A 23 -33.28 19.13 -29.80
C LEU A 23 -32.03 19.55 -28.98
N ARG A 24 -31.72 20.85 -28.91
CA ARG A 24 -30.62 21.34 -28.13
C ARG A 24 -30.83 21.10 -26.62
N THR A 25 -32.02 21.30 -26.13
CA THR A 25 -32.35 21.03 -24.72
C THR A 25 -32.23 19.55 -24.41
N GLY A 26 -32.75 18.69 -25.31
CA GLY A 26 -32.61 17.21 -25.17
C GLY A 26 -31.16 16.77 -25.15
N TYR A 27 -30.32 17.33 -26.01
CA TYR A 27 -28.89 17.04 -26.05
C TYR A 27 -28.18 17.46 -24.73
N ILE A 28 -28.46 18.66 -24.23
CA ILE A 28 -27.88 19.16 -22.96
C ILE A 28 -28.34 18.27 -21.78
N LEU A 29 -29.60 17.85 -21.76
CA LEU A 29 -30.11 16.97 -20.72
C LEU A 29 -29.45 15.58 -20.78
N TYR A 30 -29.21 15.06 -21.97
CA TYR A 30 -28.50 13.79 -22.18
C TYR A 30 -27.07 13.87 -21.67
N GLU A 31 -26.29 14.88 -22.08
CA GLU A 31 -24.91 15.08 -21.57
C GLU A 31 -24.86 15.24 -20.05
N ARG A 32 -25.81 15.99 -19.46
CA ARG A 32 -25.89 16.13 -18.00
C ARG A 32 -26.22 14.82 -17.32
N HIS A 33 -27.07 13.99 -17.92
CA HIS A 33 -27.40 12.68 -17.37
C HIS A 33 -26.18 11.76 -17.37
N GLU A 34 -25.43 11.69 -18.47
CA GLU A 34 -24.19 10.90 -18.53
C GLU A 34 -23.12 11.42 -17.54
N ALA A 35 -22.91 12.72 -17.48
CA ALA A 35 -21.99 13.34 -16.53
C ALA A 35 -22.38 13.04 -15.07
N ASN A 36 -23.67 13.13 -14.74
CA ASN A 36 -24.17 12.80 -13.41
C ASN A 36 -24.03 11.31 -13.09
N ALA A 37 -24.30 10.41 -14.05
CA ALA A 37 -24.12 8.98 -13.86
C ALA A 37 -22.65 8.63 -13.62
N ALA A 38 -21.73 9.21 -14.40
CA ALA A 38 -20.29 9.05 -14.20
C ALA A 38 -19.81 9.62 -12.86
N PHE A 39 -20.37 10.77 -12.44
CA PHE A 39 -20.05 11.35 -11.14
C PHE A 39 -20.56 10.49 -9.99
N GLN A 40 -21.79 9.99 -10.06
CA GLN A 40 -22.36 9.07 -9.06
C GLN A 40 -21.59 7.76 -8.97
N ALA A 41 -21.20 7.17 -10.12
CA ALA A 41 -20.35 5.97 -10.14
C ALA A 41 -18.99 6.22 -9.46
N ARG A 42 -18.37 7.37 -9.70
CA ARG A 42 -17.12 7.76 -9.02
C ARG A 42 -17.31 8.01 -7.52
N GLN A 43 -18.43 8.60 -7.11
CA GLN A 43 -18.77 8.79 -5.69
C GLN A 43 -19.02 7.45 -5.01
N GLN A 44 -19.81 6.56 -5.62
CA GLN A 44 -20.04 5.22 -5.09
C GLN A 44 -18.75 4.41 -4.97
N ALA A 45 -17.85 4.49 -5.97
CA ALA A 45 -16.54 3.84 -5.88
C ALA A 45 -15.69 4.42 -4.72
N LYS A 46 -15.76 5.74 -4.47
CA LYS A 46 -15.10 6.36 -3.31
C LYS A 46 -15.76 5.92 -1.99
N ASP A 47 -17.07 5.93 -1.93
CA ASP A 47 -17.83 5.56 -0.71
C ASP A 47 -17.59 4.08 -0.35
N VAL A 48 -17.49 3.18 -1.34
CA VAL A 48 -17.10 1.78 -1.14
C VAL A 48 -15.66 1.68 -0.63
N ALA A 49 -14.74 2.50 -1.17
CA ALA A 49 -13.36 2.55 -0.68
C ALA A 49 -13.27 3.09 0.75
N TYR A 50 -14.07 4.10 1.11
CA TYR A 50 -14.13 4.68 2.46
C TYR A 50 -14.90 3.79 3.46
N ALA A 51 -15.81 2.94 3.02
CA ALA A 51 -16.52 1.98 3.87
C ALA A 51 -15.69 0.72 4.21
N ASP A 52 -14.43 0.67 3.77
CA ASP A 52 -13.55 -0.45 4.07
C ASP A 52 -13.10 -0.42 5.53
N ALA A 53 -13.34 -1.52 6.24
CA ALA A 53 -12.95 -1.66 7.64
C ALA A 53 -11.44 -1.45 7.87
N ASP A 54 -10.60 -1.66 6.86
CA ASP A 54 -9.16 -1.45 6.91
C ASP A 54 -8.78 0.02 7.18
N TRP A 55 -9.60 0.99 6.77
CA TRP A 55 -9.41 2.42 7.04
C TRP A 55 -9.51 2.79 8.51
N TYR A 56 -10.21 1.97 9.30
CA TYR A 56 -10.38 2.18 10.74
C TYR A 56 -9.30 1.51 11.58
N VAL A 57 -8.41 0.73 10.95
CA VAL A 57 -7.28 0.13 11.66
C VAL A 57 -6.18 1.16 11.85
N SER A 58 -5.91 1.50 13.09
CA SER A 58 -4.84 2.43 13.48
C SER A 58 -3.83 1.71 14.36
N PRO A 59 -2.78 1.11 13.77
CA PRO A 59 -1.75 0.45 14.54
C PRO A 59 -1.05 1.41 15.49
N LYS A 60 -0.76 0.98 16.70
CA LYS A 60 0.05 1.75 17.64
C LYS A 60 1.47 1.90 17.08
N LYS A 61 2.10 3.00 17.44
CA LYS A 61 3.47 3.36 17.07
C LYS A 61 4.24 3.77 18.32
N LEU A 62 5.54 3.49 18.34
CA LEU A 62 6.41 3.86 19.45
C LEU A 62 6.97 5.28 19.33
N HIS A 63 7.10 5.79 18.10
CA HIS A 63 7.71 7.09 17.78
C HIS A 63 9.08 7.31 18.46
N PRO A 64 10.04 6.40 18.27
CA PRO A 64 11.34 6.57 18.91
C PRO A 64 12.05 7.80 18.33
N TYR A 65 12.69 8.56 19.22
CA TYR A 65 13.45 9.76 18.87
C TYR A 65 14.91 9.70 19.37
N ASP A 66 15.20 8.74 20.26
CA ASP A 66 16.54 8.48 20.77
C ASP A 66 16.75 6.97 21.02
N LEU A 67 17.99 6.60 21.38
CA LEU A 67 18.31 5.21 21.68
C LEU A 67 17.50 4.64 22.85
N LYS A 68 17.16 5.47 23.85
CA LYS A 68 16.42 5.03 25.04
C LYS A 68 14.98 4.68 24.68
N SER A 69 14.32 5.52 23.89
CA SER A 69 12.95 5.27 23.40
C SER A 69 12.91 4.08 22.43
N ALA A 70 13.94 3.93 21.57
CA ALA A 70 14.03 2.79 20.66
C ALA A 70 14.18 1.44 21.38
N LYS A 71 14.75 1.41 22.58
CA LYS A 71 14.84 0.20 23.42
C LYS A 71 13.48 -0.33 23.89
N GLN A 72 12.38 0.41 23.70
CA GLN A 72 11.05 -0.11 23.93
C GLN A 72 10.71 -1.28 22.97
N LEU A 73 11.35 -1.37 21.81
CA LEU A 73 11.23 -2.51 20.91
C LEU A 73 11.64 -3.86 21.52
N ILE A 74 12.45 -3.86 22.59
CA ILE A 74 12.91 -5.06 23.29
C ILE A 74 11.78 -5.66 24.19
N GLN A 75 10.79 -4.86 24.54
CA GLN A 75 9.79 -5.22 25.54
C GLN A 75 8.67 -6.13 25.00
N GLN A 76 8.57 -6.24 23.69
CA GLN A 76 7.49 -6.96 23.01
C GLN A 76 7.95 -7.49 21.66
N PRO A 77 7.32 -8.55 21.12
CA PRO A 77 7.55 -8.96 19.76
C PRO A 77 7.11 -7.88 18.79
N VAL A 78 7.75 -7.84 17.63
CA VAL A 78 7.38 -6.97 16.53
C VAL A 78 7.14 -7.80 15.27
N TRP A 79 6.31 -7.31 14.35
CA TRP A 79 6.04 -7.96 13.07
C TRP A 79 6.46 -7.04 11.95
N VAL A 80 7.13 -7.60 10.94
CA VAL A 80 7.59 -6.84 9.77
C VAL A 80 6.38 -6.34 8.97
N ARG A 81 6.26 -5.02 8.85
CA ARG A 81 5.17 -4.36 8.12
C ARG A 81 5.46 -4.27 6.63
N ALA A 82 6.67 -3.83 6.27
CA ALA A 82 7.11 -3.64 4.89
C ALA A 82 8.04 -4.80 4.50
N GLY A 83 7.45 -5.93 4.12
CA GLY A 83 8.18 -7.14 3.75
C GLY A 83 9.04 -6.93 2.51
N TYR A 84 10.24 -7.51 2.56
CA TYR A 84 11.28 -7.47 1.52
C TYR A 84 11.84 -6.08 1.17
N GLU A 85 11.61 -5.06 2.00
CA GLU A 85 12.23 -3.75 1.85
C GLU A 85 13.52 -3.59 2.66
N PHE A 86 13.60 -4.25 3.83
CA PHE A 86 14.69 -4.03 4.77
C PHE A 86 15.67 -5.18 4.78
N VAL A 87 16.93 -4.83 4.48
CA VAL A 87 18.07 -5.75 4.53
C VAL A 87 18.54 -5.90 5.96
N TYR A 88 18.80 -7.14 6.39
CA TYR A 88 19.47 -7.44 7.64
C TYR A 88 20.86 -8.02 7.40
N TYR A 89 21.71 -7.90 8.39
CA TYR A 89 23.13 -8.20 8.33
C TYR A 89 23.53 -9.19 9.43
N SER A 90 24.59 -9.97 9.20
CA SER A 90 25.14 -10.83 10.25
C SER A 90 25.71 -9.99 11.39
N TYR A 91 25.38 -10.37 12.63
CA TYR A 91 25.87 -9.74 13.83
C TYR A 91 26.76 -10.69 14.63
N ASN A 92 27.94 -10.21 15.03
CA ASN A 92 28.85 -10.91 15.91
C ASN A 92 28.68 -10.42 17.36
N PRO A 93 28.07 -11.22 18.26
CA PRO A 93 27.86 -10.81 19.64
C PRO A 93 29.17 -10.58 20.41
N SER A 94 30.19 -11.41 20.16
CA SER A 94 31.48 -11.31 20.86
C SER A 94 32.25 -10.05 20.52
N GLY A 95 32.22 -9.66 19.25
CA GLY A 95 32.87 -8.42 18.77
C GLY A 95 31.98 -7.21 18.80
N ARG A 96 30.69 -7.36 19.12
CA ARG A 96 29.64 -6.31 19.03
C ARG A 96 29.69 -5.57 17.70
N SER A 97 29.84 -6.32 16.60
CA SER A 97 30.05 -5.78 15.26
C SER A 97 29.06 -6.36 14.25
N VAL A 98 28.71 -5.55 13.25
CA VAL A 98 27.85 -5.92 12.13
C VAL A 98 28.70 -6.04 10.88
N ASP A 99 28.51 -7.09 10.11
CA ASP A 99 29.11 -7.24 8.79
C ASP A 99 28.19 -6.56 7.74
N PHE A 100 28.45 -5.29 7.47
CA PHE A 100 27.73 -4.52 6.45
C PHE A 100 28.23 -4.79 5.01
N SER A 101 29.24 -5.63 4.82
CA SER A 101 29.77 -5.92 3.49
C SER A 101 28.95 -6.96 2.75
N HIS A 102 28.18 -7.77 3.47
CA HIS A 102 27.34 -8.83 2.92
C HIS A 102 25.96 -8.82 3.52
N ASP A 103 24.95 -8.68 2.64
CA ASP A 103 23.56 -8.82 3.03
C ASP A 103 23.28 -10.26 3.47
N ALA A 104 22.72 -10.43 4.67
CA ALA A 104 22.33 -11.73 5.16
C ALA A 104 20.92 -12.15 4.67
N GLY A 105 20.12 -11.18 4.22
CA GLY A 105 18.80 -11.38 3.64
C GLY A 105 17.89 -10.16 3.78
N LEU A 106 16.64 -10.35 3.39
CA LEU A 106 15.56 -9.39 3.54
C LEU A 106 14.57 -9.88 4.60
N LEU A 107 14.02 -8.97 5.39
CA LEU A 107 12.94 -9.28 6.31
C LEU A 107 11.68 -9.67 5.52
N GLY A 108 11.10 -10.83 5.82
CA GLY A 108 9.88 -11.31 5.16
C GLY A 108 8.64 -10.55 5.64
N PRO A 109 7.56 -10.52 4.84
CA PRO A 109 6.32 -9.90 5.25
C PRO A 109 5.74 -10.62 6.47
N LEU A 110 5.22 -9.84 7.42
CA LEU A 110 4.66 -10.26 8.72
C LEU A 110 5.57 -11.19 9.54
N GLU A 111 6.86 -11.26 9.20
CA GLU A 111 7.82 -12.04 9.98
C GLU A 111 7.85 -11.51 11.43
N ARG A 112 7.58 -12.40 12.40
CA ARG A 112 7.62 -12.07 13.82
C ARG A 112 9.05 -12.09 14.31
N LEU A 113 9.50 -10.98 14.87
CA LEU A 113 10.84 -10.82 15.42
C LEU A 113 10.78 -10.54 16.92
N GLU A 114 11.75 -11.09 17.64
CA GLU A 114 12.05 -10.74 19.03
C GLU A 114 13.34 -9.94 19.04
N ILE A 115 13.24 -8.66 19.36
CA ILE A 115 14.39 -7.77 19.44
C ILE A 115 15.05 -7.96 20.79
N HIS A 116 16.33 -8.36 20.78
CA HIS A 116 17.10 -8.64 22.00
C HIS A 116 17.92 -7.44 22.48
N ASP A 117 18.38 -6.59 21.57
CA ASP A 117 19.09 -5.35 21.91
C ASP A 117 18.92 -4.31 20.81
N VAL A 118 19.13 -3.05 21.20
CA VAL A 118 19.16 -1.89 20.30
C VAL A 118 20.39 -1.05 20.63
N MET A 119 21.24 -0.83 19.63
CA MET A 119 22.50 -0.14 19.84
C MET A 119 22.90 0.73 18.65
N ILE A 120 23.82 1.67 18.90
CA ILE A 120 24.42 2.51 17.86
C ILE A 120 25.68 1.82 17.36
N VAL A 121 25.85 1.77 16.04
CA VAL A 121 27.04 1.25 15.37
C VAL A 121 27.49 2.21 14.27
N SER A 122 28.78 2.14 13.92
CA SER A 122 29.31 2.79 12.73
C SER A 122 29.12 1.90 11.53
N SER A 123 28.65 2.44 10.43
CA SER A 123 28.45 1.75 9.15
C SER A 123 29.09 2.56 8.02
N PRO A 124 29.23 2.01 6.80
CA PRO A 124 29.68 2.75 5.62
C PRO A 124 28.80 3.96 5.28
N LYS A 125 27.53 3.95 5.73
CA LYS A 125 26.56 5.04 5.53
C LYS A 125 26.51 6.04 6.70
N GLY A 126 27.48 5.96 7.64
CA GLY A 126 27.48 6.77 8.86
C GLY A 126 27.01 6.00 10.10
N ARG A 127 26.71 6.72 11.18
CA ARG A 127 26.19 6.08 12.40
C ARG A 127 24.74 5.66 12.22
N GLN A 128 24.44 4.44 12.63
CA GLN A 128 23.11 3.86 12.57
C GLN A 128 22.70 3.30 13.93
N VAL A 129 21.39 3.32 14.20
CA VAL A 129 20.81 2.51 15.26
C VAL A 129 20.35 1.20 14.64
N ILE A 130 20.75 0.10 15.24
CA ILE A 130 20.40 -1.25 14.81
C ILE A 130 19.55 -1.94 15.86
N ALA A 131 18.60 -2.76 15.40
CA ALA A 131 17.88 -3.72 16.22
C ALA A 131 18.48 -5.11 16.01
N ILE A 132 18.79 -5.81 17.11
CA ILE A 132 19.43 -7.12 17.10
C ILE A 132 18.38 -8.17 17.39
N PHE A 133 18.32 -9.21 16.55
CA PHE A 133 17.36 -10.32 16.68
C PHE A 133 18.01 -11.66 16.33
N GLN A 134 17.32 -12.76 16.66
CA GLN A 134 17.76 -14.09 16.29
C GLN A 134 16.84 -14.74 15.26
N LYS A 135 17.44 -15.46 14.32
CA LYS A 135 16.74 -16.25 13.31
C LYS A 135 17.55 -17.54 13.05
N SER A 136 16.92 -18.71 13.18
CA SER A 136 17.59 -20.01 12.99
C SER A 136 18.90 -20.16 13.81
N ALA A 137 18.86 -19.77 15.08
CA ALA A 137 19.99 -19.81 16.02
C ALA A 137 21.20 -18.93 15.65
N LYS A 138 21.05 -18.04 14.68
CA LYS A 138 22.05 -17.02 14.31
C LYS A 138 21.56 -15.63 14.74
N THR A 139 22.51 -14.75 15.03
CA THR A 139 22.20 -13.38 15.43
C THR A 139 22.38 -12.46 14.24
N PHE A 140 21.41 -11.59 14.04
CA PHE A 140 21.37 -10.62 12.96
C PHE A 140 21.06 -9.23 13.50
N ALA A 141 21.34 -8.24 12.70
CA ALA A 141 21.03 -6.85 12.97
C ALA A 141 20.35 -6.19 11.77
N VAL A 142 19.31 -5.42 12.03
CA VAL A 142 18.67 -4.59 11.01
C VAL A 142 18.76 -3.12 11.42
N PRO A 143 19.17 -2.21 10.51
CA PRO A 143 19.12 -0.79 10.78
C PRO A 143 17.69 -0.31 10.98
N ILE A 144 17.45 0.52 12.01
CA ILE A 144 16.14 1.11 12.34
C ILE A 144 16.20 2.63 12.42
N ALA A 145 17.41 3.22 12.37
CA ALA A 145 17.60 4.65 12.23
C ALA A 145 18.97 4.96 11.61
N VAL A 146 19.06 6.11 10.98
CA VAL A 146 20.29 6.67 10.44
C VAL A 146 20.54 8.04 11.06
N GLN A 147 21.82 8.36 11.34
CA GLN A 147 22.19 9.67 11.83
C GLN A 147 22.11 10.70 10.71
N THR A 148 21.37 11.78 10.95
CA THR A 148 21.25 12.93 10.06
C THR A 148 21.68 14.17 10.86
N SER A 149 22.82 14.77 10.52
CA SER A 149 23.42 15.87 11.28
C SER A 149 23.71 15.46 12.74
N GLU A 150 23.00 16.02 13.72
CA GLU A 150 23.19 15.73 15.14
C GLU A 150 22.25 14.66 15.68
N ASP A 151 21.09 14.45 15.02
CA ASP A 151 20.01 13.58 15.46
C ASP A 151 19.93 12.27 14.66
N PHE A 152 19.14 11.33 15.17
CA PHE A 152 18.78 10.09 14.48
C PHE A 152 17.39 10.19 13.87
N HIS A 153 17.30 9.88 12.59
CA HIS A 153 16.01 9.67 11.90
C HIS A 153 15.62 8.22 12.03
N PHE A 154 14.59 7.95 12.85
CA PHE A 154 14.04 6.62 13.07
C PHE A 154 12.94 6.32 12.06
N TYR A 155 12.97 5.11 11.51
CA TYR A 155 11.96 4.58 10.59
C TYR A 155 11.37 3.23 11.05
N SER A 156 11.64 2.83 12.31
CA SER A 156 11.12 1.58 12.88
C SER A 156 9.58 1.49 12.90
N ASP A 157 8.86 2.61 13.00
CA ASP A 157 7.40 2.66 12.92
C ASP A 157 6.84 2.38 11.52
N GLU A 158 7.68 2.51 10.49
CA GLU A 158 7.37 2.13 9.11
C GLU A 158 7.72 0.66 8.86
N MET A 159 8.74 0.15 9.57
CA MET A 159 9.22 -1.22 9.45
C MET A 159 8.34 -2.23 10.17
N PHE A 160 7.82 -1.87 11.35
CA PHE A 160 7.25 -2.84 12.29
C PHE A 160 5.87 -2.46 12.77
N PHE A 161 5.04 -3.48 12.92
CA PHE A 161 3.92 -3.46 13.85
C PHE A 161 4.40 -3.88 15.25
N ILE A 162 3.88 -3.23 16.28
CA ILE A 162 4.10 -3.59 17.68
C ILE A 162 2.88 -4.28 18.29
N GLU A 163 1.88 -4.57 17.49
CA GLU A 163 0.67 -5.33 17.79
C GLU A 163 0.55 -6.44 16.76
N ASP A 164 -0.02 -7.58 17.14
CA ASP A 164 -0.20 -8.69 16.21
C ASP A 164 -1.10 -8.26 15.04
N PRO A 165 -0.65 -8.37 13.79
CA PRO A 165 -1.45 -8.03 12.61
C PRO A 165 -2.74 -8.85 12.51
N HIS A 166 -2.77 -10.08 13.00
CA HIS A 166 -3.99 -10.90 13.04
C HIS A 166 -5.06 -10.29 13.96
N ASP A 167 -4.64 -9.69 15.07
CA ASP A 167 -5.56 -8.99 15.99
C ASP A 167 -6.00 -7.64 15.41
N LEU A 168 -5.09 -6.90 14.76
CA LEU A 168 -5.37 -5.62 14.12
C LEU A 168 -6.40 -5.77 13.00
N TYR A 169 -6.21 -6.78 12.13
CA TYR A 169 -7.04 -7.04 10.97
C TYR A 169 -7.93 -8.27 11.14
N LYS A 170 -8.40 -8.54 12.36
CA LYS A 170 -9.29 -9.67 12.71
C LYS A 170 -10.62 -9.71 11.95
N HIS A 171 -10.98 -8.60 11.29
CA HIS A 171 -12.15 -8.53 10.42
C HIS A 171 -11.94 -9.21 9.06
N TRP A 172 -10.67 -9.53 8.70
CA TRP A 172 -10.42 -10.28 7.48
C TRP A 172 -10.89 -11.73 7.62
N PRO A 173 -11.46 -12.32 6.56
CA PRO A 173 -11.83 -13.73 6.55
C PRO A 173 -10.63 -14.64 6.84
N ALA A 174 -10.88 -15.76 7.52
CA ALA A 174 -9.84 -16.74 7.84
C ALA A 174 -9.12 -17.30 6.60
N GLU A 175 -9.82 -17.36 5.44
CA GLU A 175 -9.23 -17.79 4.17
C GLU A 175 -8.20 -16.80 3.63
N ILE A 176 -8.40 -15.50 3.86
CA ILE A 176 -7.44 -14.46 3.52
C ILE A 176 -6.19 -14.64 4.39
N TRP A 177 -6.34 -14.76 5.70
CA TRP A 177 -5.22 -14.99 6.60
C TRP A 177 -4.43 -16.25 6.26
N LYS A 178 -5.13 -17.35 5.94
CA LYS A 178 -4.47 -18.58 5.48
C LYS A 178 -3.61 -18.36 4.23
N SER A 179 -4.04 -17.49 3.32
CA SER A 179 -3.27 -17.16 2.12
C SER A 179 -2.09 -16.23 2.45
N VAL A 180 -2.31 -15.24 3.31
CA VAL A 180 -1.26 -14.34 3.82
C VAL A 180 -0.15 -15.15 4.50
N ASP A 181 -0.51 -16.04 5.43
CA ASP A 181 0.45 -16.88 6.17
C ASP A 181 1.18 -17.88 5.25
N ALA A 182 0.56 -18.28 4.16
CA ALA A 182 1.18 -19.13 3.13
C ALA A 182 2.05 -18.32 2.14
N HIS A 183 2.13 -16.99 2.27
CA HIS A 183 2.79 -16.09 1.32
C HIS A 183 2.26 -16.24 -0.12
N GLU A 184 0.94 -16.38 -0.25
CA GLU A 184 0.25 -16.53 -1.53
C GLU A 184 -0.73 -15.40 -1.77
N VAL A 185 -0.70 -14.82 -2.97
CA VAL A 185 -1.76 -13.91 -3.43
C VAL A 185 -2.83 -14.70 -4.17
N LYS A 186 -4.10 -14.38 -3.91
CA LYS A 186 -5.26 -14.99 -4.59
C LYS A 186 -6.17 -13.93 -5.19
N VAL A 187 -6.86 -14.32 -6.26
CA VAL A 187 -7.91 -13.51 -6.86
C VAL A 187 -8.96 -13.15 -5.79
N GLY A 188 -9.37 -11.89 -5.77
CA GLY A 188 -10.28 -11.33 -4.77
C GLY A 188 -9.59 -10.67 -3.57
N MET A 189 -8.27 -10.85 -3.38
CA MET A 189 -7.51 -10.13 -2.33
C MET A 189 -7.37 -8.65 -2.68
N LYS A 190 -7.33 -7.81 -1.63
CA LYS A 190 -7.02 -6.39 -1.74
C LYS A 190 -5.52 -6.16 -1.83
N GLU A 191 -5.08 -4.95 -2.26
CA GLU A 191 -3.66 -4.58 -2.31
C GLU A 191 -2.97 -4.79 -0.95
N LEU A 192 -3.53 -4.28 0.14
CA LEU A 192 -2.96 -4.43 1.48
C LEU A 192 -2.81 -5.91 1.91
N GLN A 193 -3.75 -6.76 1.52
CA GLN A 193 -3.69 -8.20 1.83
C GLN A 193 -2.58 -8.88 1.04
N ALA A 194 -2.37 -8.46 -0.21
CA ALA A 194 -1.26 -8.94 -1.03
C ALA A 194 0.09 -8.43 -0.49
N ASP A 195 0.17 -7.16 -0.06
CA ASP A 195 1.38 -6.61 0.58
C ASP A 195 1.77 -7.39 1.84
N PHE A 196 0.77 -7.82 2.62
CA PHE A 196 1.01 -8.67 3.80
C PHE A 196 1.42 -10.08 3.43
N ALA A 197 0.97 -10.60 2.29
CA ALA A 197 1.34 -11.94 1.83
C ALA A 197 2.75 -11.99 1.22
N VAL A 198 3.07 -11.06 0.33
CA VAL A 198 4.25 -11.16 -0.55
C VAL A 198 5.18 -9.94 -0.51
N GLY A 199 4.98 -9.07 0.48
CA GLY A 199 5.78 -7.84 0.66
C GLY A 199 5.28 -6.70 -0.19
N ILE A 200 5.97 -5.55 -0.07
CA ILE A 200 5.57 -4.31 -0.75
C ILE A 200 5.85 -4.40 -2.25
N GLY A 201 4.83 -4.10 -3.05
CA GLY A 201 4.93 -4.05 -4.50
C GLY A 201 5.09 -2.65 -5.06
N GLN A 202 5.49 -2.55 -6.32
CA GLN A 202 5.63 -1.30 -7.06
C GLN A 202 4.50 -1.19 -8.09
N PRO A 203 3.67 -0.14 -8.03
CA PRO A 203 2.60 0.05 -8.99
C PRO A 203 3.11 0.60 -10.32
N ASP A 204 2.52 0.16 -11.42
CA ASP A 204 2.74 0.67 -12.79
C ASP A 204 2.13 2.07 -13.04
N GLY A 205 1.61 2.71 -11.99
CA GLY A 205 0.79 3.91 -12.08
C GLY A 205 -0.69 3.58 -11.80
N GLY A 206 -1.58 4.47 -12.16
CA GLY A 206 -3.02 4.30 -11.89
C GLY A 206 -3.41 4.70 -10.47
N SER A 207 -4.71 4.55 -10.17
CA SER A 207 -5.26 4.82 -8.84
C SER A 207 -5.26 3.55 -7.99
N PRO A 208 -5.15 3.65 -6.66
CA PRO A 208 -5.32 2.51 -5.77
C PRO A 208 -6.60 1.72 -6.10
N GLY A 209 -6.48 0.40 -6.21
CA GLY A 209 -7.57 -0.49 -6.58
C GLY A 209 -7.86 -0.62 -8.08
N GLU A 210 -7.23 0.18 -8.95
CA GLU A 210 -7.39 0.19 -10.41
C GLU A 210 -6.02 0.24 -11.10
N ARG A 211 -5.14 -0.71 -10.77
CA ARG A 211 -3.75 -0.71 -11.23
C ARG A 211 -3.12 -2.09 -11.20
N THR A 212 -2.02 -2.25 -11.91
CA THR A 212 -1.14 -3.42 -11.77
C THR A 212 -0.01 -3.10 -10.80
N ILE A 213 0.28 -4.04 -9.90
CA ILE A 213 1.38 -3.93 -8.93
C ILE A 213 2.34 -5.09 -9.17
N HIS A 214 3.64 -4.78 -9.23
CA HIS A 214 4.72 -5.73 -9.35
C HIS A 214 5.34 -6.01 -7.99
N TYR A 215 5.27 -7.25 -7.55
CA TYR A 215 5.77 -7.72 -6.26
C TYR A 215 7.10 -8.46 -6.46
N PRO A 216 8.21 -8.05 -5.80
CA PRO A 216 9.47 -8.80 -5.83
C PRO A 216 9.37 -10.17 -5.16
N ASN A 217 8.52 -10.30 -4.15
CA ASN A 217 8.16 -11.55 -3.47
C ASN A 217 9.39 -12.41 -3.10
N GLY A 218 10.40 -11.80 -2.49
CA GLY A 218 11.59 -12.54 -2.05
C GLY A 218 12.34 -13.27 -3.16
N GLY A 219 12.32 -12.76 -4.39
CA GLY A 219 12.98 -13.36 -5.56
C GLY A 219 12.08 -14.27 -6.41
N LYS A 220 10.79 -14.36 -6.09
CA LYS A 220 9.77 -15.05 -6.91
C LYS A 220 8.76 -14.01 -7.42
N PRO A 221 9.15 -13.12 -8.33
CA PRO A 221 8.34 -11.97 -8.71
C PRO A 221 6.99 -12.38 -9.28
N LEU A 222 5.99 -11.56 -9.00
CA LEU A 222 4.65 -11.71 -9.57
C LEU A 222 4.03 -10.32 -9.83
N SER A 223 3.08 -10.27 -10.74
CA SER A 223 2.30 -9.07 -11.05
C SER A 223 0.84 -9.34 -10.75
N VAL A 224 0.19 -8.39 -10.09
CA VAL A 224 -1.22 -8.50 -9.73
C VAL A 224 -1.96 -7.29 -10.30
N THR A 225 -2.99 -7.56 -11.09
CA THR A 225 -3.88 -6.52 -11.61
C THR A 225 -5.10 -6.40 -10.71
N TYR A 226 -5.38 -5.18 -10.28
CA TYR A 226 -6.50 -4.84 -9.41
C TYR A 226 -7.58 -4.09 -10.18
N GLN A 227 -8.84 -4.46 -9.95
CA GLN A 227 -10.04 -3.78 -10.44
C GLN A 227 -11.10 -3.77 -9.33
N GLY A 228 -11.74 -2.63 -9.11
CA GLY A 228 -12.69 -2.47 -8.00
C GLY A 228 -12.07 -2.76 -6.63
N GLY A 229 -10.77 -2.47 -6.45
CA GLY A 229 -10.03 -2.71 -5.21
C GLY A 229 -9.66 -4.16 -4.93
N LYS A 230 -9.86 -5.08 -5.89
CA LYS A 230 -9.59 -6.52 -5.73
C LYS A 230 -8.69 -7.05 -6.83
N ALA A 231 -7.83 -8.00 -6.50
CA ALA A 231 -7.04 -8.74 -7.46
C ALA A 231 -7.94 -9.52 -8.41
N VAL A 232 -7.81 -9.28 -9.72
CA VAL A 232 -8.56 -9.97 -10.77
C VAL A 232 -7.66 -10.89 -11.60
N GLU A 233 -6.38 -10.58 -11.68
CA GLU A 233 -5.41 -11.36 -12.45
C GLU A 233 -4.07 -11.41 -11.71
N ILE A 234 -3.43 -12.57 -11.71
CA ILE A 234 -2.13 -12.81 -11.11
C ILE A 234 -1.25 -13.51 -12.14
N THR A 235 -0.16 -12.88 -12.50
CA THR A 235 0.80 -13.42 -13.47
C THR A 235 2.19 -13.55 -12.86
N PRO A 236 2.96 -14.62 -13.18
CA PRO A 236 4.37 -14.70 -12.80
C PRO A 236 5.11 -13.47 -13.36
N GLY A 237 5.87 -12.79 -12.53
CA GLY A 237 6.71 -11.69 -12.96
C GLY A 237 7.96 -12.20 -13.69
N SER A 238 8.49 -11.38 -14.58
CA SER A 238 9.81 -11.63 -15.16
C SER A 238 10.86 -11.27 -14.11
N SER A 239 11.72 -12.22 -13.74
CA SER A 239 12.91 -11.89 -12.95
C SER A 239 13.75 -10.91 -13.77
N ALA A 240 13.87 -9.66 -13.30
CA ALA A 240 14.83 -8.75 -13.87
C ALA A 240 16.23 -9.39 -13.73
N LYS A 241 16.89 -9.57 -14.87
CA LYS A 241 18.29 -10.03 -14.94
C LYS A 241 19.23 -8.95 -14.46
#